data_c7408c8f7a92f76864e2e7e20b2fdff1
#
_entry.id   c7408c8f7a92f76864e2e7e20b2fdff1
#
_cell.length_a   1.000
_cell.length_b   1.000
_cell.length_c   1.000
_cell.angle_alpha   90.00
_cell.angle_beta   90.00
_cell.angle_gamma   90.00
#
_symmetry.space_group_name_H-M   'P 1'
#
loop_
_entity.id
_entity.type
_entity.pdbx_description
1 polymer ?
#
loop_
_entity_poly.entity_id
_entity_poly.type
_entity_poly.pdbx_seq_one_letter_code
_entity_poly.pdbx_strand_id
1 'polypeptide(L)'
;EQVELVPFKRAIAEDIDMIMTGHIGMPTIESEVVTSKNGTFPLPATLSDDVITGVLREKLGYDGIVITDALNMQAIADNFTESEAVLKTFDAGVDIALMPTILRSEQDVIKLDQIFKDVIAAVKDGRLSEERIDQSVERILTLKAERGIWNGTTDTTSLADKLAQANQIVGSPEHKAKERAMTEAAVTLLKNDQRTLPFKPKKNANVLVIAPATDQTDSMKKTIASLPKNRNWHVTTANYSATTLPLDQNPTLRAQLDAADYIIVGSNVNTSAKLLPTAPEQAIPASIFRYAKQTNTPSVLLSLRNPYDVAVQPDAPAHVLVYGFKEDPNGPDSEAGNLKSAGPNLPAGIRAIFGTFKPQGTLPVDVPVFQNGVFTDQLHLEFGDGFKNWKK
;
A
#
# COMPACT_ATOMS: atom_id res chain seq x y z
N GLU A 1 -5.73 20.47 -12.87
CA GLU A 1 -4.55 21.35 -13.00
C GLU A 1 -4.18 22.07 -11.70
N GLN A 2 -5.14 22.40 -10.88
CA GLN A 2 -4.90 23.17 -9.63
C GLN A 2 -4.51 22.28 -8.45
N VAL A 3 -4.65 20.97 -8.57
CA VAL A 3 -4.31 19.99 -7.53
C VAL A 3 -3.29 19.00 -8.08
N GLU A 4 -3.65 18.19 -9.06
CA GLU A 4 -2.88 17.04 -9.53
C GLU A 4 -1.56 17.45 -10.21
N LEU A 5 -1.55 18.52 -11.00
CA LEU A 5 -0.35 18.98 -11.73
C LEU A 5 0.56 19.90 -10.90
N VAL A 6 0.14 20.35 -9.73
CA VAL A 6 0.97 21.22 -8.87
C VAL A 6 2.29 20.57 -8.46
N PRO A 7 2.32 19.31 -7.95
CA PRO A 7 3.58 18.66 -7.61
C PRO A 7 4.48 18.41 -8.82
N PHE A 8 3.91 18.10 -9.99
CA PHE A 8 4.70 17.93 -11.22
C PHE A 8 5.34 19.23 -11.66
N LYS A 9 4.60 20.34 -11.69
CA LYS A 9 5.15 21.68 -12.00
C LYS A 9 6.30 22.05 -11.07
N ARG A 10 6.16 21.74 -9.77
CA ARG A 10 7.21 22.01 -8.80
C ARG A 10 8.43 21.11 -9.03
N ALA A 11 8.23 19.83 -9.26
CA ALA A 11 9.31 18.88 -9.53
C ALA A 11 10.09 19.26 -10.81
N ILE A 12 9.38 19.68 -11.87
CA ILE A 12 10.00 20.18 -13.12
C ILE A 12 10.82 21.45 -12.84
N ALA A 13 10.28 22.39 -12.05
CA ALA A 13 10.99 23.61 -11.68
C ALA A 13 12.24 23.36 -10.82
N GLU A 14 12.32 22.23 -10.13
CA GLU A 14 13.48 21.77 -9.33
C GLU A 14 14.38 20.80 -10.13
N ASP A 15 14.22 20.76 -11.47
CA ASP A 15 15.07 20.01 -12.41
C ASP A 15 15.10 18.50 -12.16
N ILE A 16 13.92 17.89 -12.00
CA ILE A 16 13.82 16.43 -11.78
C ILE A 16 14.27 15.63 -13.00
N ASP A 17 15.13 14.65 -12.79
CA ASP A 17 15.74 13.83 -13.86
C ASP A 17 14.74 13.00 -14.65
N MET A 18 13.79 12.37 -13.97
CA MET A 18 12.87 11.42 -14.57
C MET A 18 11.46 11.53 -13.98
N ILE A 19 10.44 11.37 -14.83
CA ILE A 19 9.03 11.30 -14.43
C ILE A 19 8.46 9.95 -14.88
N MET A 20 7.80 9.23 -13.96
CA MET A 20 7.10 7.99 -14.27
C MET A 20 5.64 8.27 -14.57
N THR A 21 5.13 7.70 -15.67
CA THR A 21 3.71 7.78 -16.04
C THR A 21 2.87 6.79 -15.24
N GLY A 22 1.54 6.95 -15.26
CA GLY A 22 0.60 6.00 -14.67
C GLY A 22 -0.42 5.48 -15.67
N HIS A 23 -0.87 4.22 -15.51
CA HIS A 23 -1.89 3.60 -16.37
C HIS A 23 -3.30 4.03 -15.97
N ILE A 24 -3.54 5.35 -16.00
CA ILE A 24 -4.81 5.97 -15.59
C ILE A 24 -5.55 6.55 -16.80
N GLY A 25 -6.87 6.48 -16.78
CA GLY A 25 -7.71 7.16 -17.77
C GLY A 25 -7.83 8.65 -17.45
N MET A 26 -7.65 9.51 -18.44
CA MET A 26 -7.77 10.97 -18.31
C MET A 26 -8.77 11.53 -19.37
N PRO A 27 -10.06 11.17 -19.31
CA PRO A 27 -11.03 11.43 -20.39
C PRO A 27 -11.29 12.93 -20.67
N THR A 28 -10.82 13.83 -19.82
CA THR A 28 -10.87 15.28 -20.05
C THR A 28 -9.70 15.82 -20.89
N ILE A 29 -8.66 15.01 -21.11
CA ILE A 29 -7.48 15.33 -21.90
C ILE A 29 -7.41 14.40 -23.10
N GLU A 30 -7.49 13.09 -22.84
CA GLU A 30 -7.44 12.04 -23.84
C GLU A 30 -8.86 11.61 -24.23
N SER A 31 -9.23 11.83 -25.48
CA SER A 31 -10.55 11.48 -26.02
C SER A 31 -10.59 10.12 -26.72
N GLU A 32 -9.41 9.52 -27.02
CA GLU A 32 -9.35 8.19 -27.63
C GLU A 32 -9.86 7.14 -26.66
N VAL A 33 -10.68 6.25 -27.18
CA VAL A 33 -11.17 5.09 -26.45
C VAL A 33 -10.66 3.81 -27.09
N VAL A 34 -10.22 2.89 -26.27
CA VAL A 34 -9.78 1.57 -26.69
C VAL A 34 -10.88 0.56 -26.44
N THR A 35 -11.14 -0.28 -27.43
CA THR A 35 -12.04 -1.44 -27.28
C THR A 35 -11.23 -2.72 -27.27
N SER A 36 -11.34 -3.49 -26.20
CA SER A 36 -10.68 -4.79 -26.03
C SER A 36 -11.70 -5.86 -25.64
N LYS A 37 -11.23 -7.09 -25.42
CA LYS A 37 -12.06 -8.18 -24.86
C LYS A 37 -12.68 -7.83 -23.48
N ASN A 38 -12.14 -6.85 -22.77
CA ASN A 38 -12.59 -6.42 -21.44
C ASN A 38 -13.55 -5.22 -21.47
N GLY A 39 -13.93 -4.75 -22.67
CA GLY A 39 -14.83 -3.63 -22.88
C GLY A 39 -14.15 -2.41 -23.50
N THR A 40 -14.84 -1.27 -23.41
CA THR A 40 -14.35 0.02 -23.94
C THR A 40 -13.96 0.92 -22.78
N PHE A 41 -12.77 1.54 -22.85
CA PHE A 41 -12.23 2.41 -21.83
C PHE A 41 -11.35 3.51 -22.47
N PRO A 42 -11.11 4.65 -21.78
CA PRO A 42 -10.20 5.69 -22.26
C PRO A 42 -8.79 5.15 -22.44
N LEU A 43 -8.08 5.59 -23.48
CA LEU A 43 -6.66 5.25 -23.66
C LEU A 43 -5.89 5.67 -22.40
N PRO A 44 -5.08 4.76 -21.79
CA PRO A 44 -4.31 5.08 -20.60
C PRO A 44 -3.30 6.20 -20.86
N ALA A 45 -3.10 7.10 -19.89
CA ALA A 45 -2.18 8.23 -19.99
C ALA A 45 -0.76 7.83 -20.42
N THR A 46 -0.28 6.66 -20.02
CA THR A 46 1.02 6.09 -20.44
C THR A 46 1.13 5.90 -21.96
N LEU A 47 0.02 5.70 -22.66
CA LEU A 47 -0.05 5.42 -24.10
C LEU A 47 -0.61 6.61 -24.91
N SER A 48 -0.85 7.75 -24.25
CA SER A 48 -1.52 8.91 -24.80
C SER A 48 -0.52 10.02 -25.18
N ASP A 49 -0.47 10.37 -26.46
CA ASP A 49 0.29 11.52 -26.95
C ASP A 49 -0.24 12.84 -26.37
N ASP A 50 -1.55 13.01 -26.29
CA ASP A 50 -2.18 14.19 -25.70
C ASP A 50 -1.71 14.44 -24.25
N VAL A 51 -1.48 13.36 -23.47
CA VAL A 51 -1.03 13.47 -22.09
C VAL A 51 0.48 13.65 -22.01
N ILE A 52 1.26 12.81 -22.70
CA ILE A 52 2.73 12.80 -22.56
C ILE A 52 3.34 13.94 -23.36
N THR A 53 3.06 14.03 -24.64
CA THR A 53 3.58 15.10 -25.47
C THR A 53 2.83 16.39 -25.20
N GLY A 54 1.52 16.42 -25.32
CA GLY A 54 0.73 17.65 -25.21
C GLY A 54 0.76 18.28 -23.82
N VAL A 55 0.52 17.53 -22.75
CA VAL A 55 0.52 18.12 -21.39
C VAL A 55 1.92 18.17 -20.80
N LEU A 56 2.65 17.04 -20.74
CA LEU A 56 3.89 16.99 -19.98
C LEU A 56 5.04 17.71 -20.71
N ARG A 57 5.24 17.42 -22.01
CA ARG A 57 6.31 18.04 -22.80
C ARG A 57 6.02 19.49 -23.15
N GLU A 58 4.90 19.76 -23.85
CA GLU A 58 4.62 21.07 -24.41
C GLU A 58 4.07 22.05 -23.37
N LYS A 59 2.99 21.68 -22.64
CA LYS A 59 2.34 22.59 -21.70
C LYS A 59 3.13 22.81 -20.41
N LEU A 60 3.76 21.77 -19.86
CA LEU A 60 4.57 21.87 -18.64
C LEU A 60 6.05 22.12 -18.91
N GLY A 61 6.50 22.00 -20.16
CA GLY A 61 7.89 22.26 -20.57
C GLY A 61 8.91 21.25 -20.05
N TYR A 62 8.49 19.98 -19.82
CA TYR A 62 9.38 18.96 -19.30
C TYR A 62 10.23 18.33 -20.41
N ASP A 63 11.54 18.48 -20.33
CA ASP A 63 12.50 17.93 -21.30
C ASP A 63 13.34 16.76 -20.76
N GLY A 64 13.15 16.35 -19.52
CA GLY A 64 13.80 15.19 -18.91
C GLY A 64 13.24 13.85 -19.41
N ILE A 65 13.73 12.75 -18.84
CA ILE A 65 13.33 11.40 -19.23
C ILE A 65 11.93 11.06 -18.70
N VAL A 66 11.09 10.52 -19.58
CA VAL A 66 9.80 9.91 -19.22
C VAL A 66 9.92 8.39 -19.28
N ILE A 67 9.54 7.72 -18.19
CA ILE A 67 9.50 6.26 -18.08
C ILE A 67 8.07 5.81 -17.78
N THR A 68 7.65 4.67 -18.30
CA THR A 68 6.34 4.11 -17.94
C THR A 68 6.33 3.55 -16.52
N ASP A 69 5.14 3.40 -15.92
CA ASP A 69 4.91 2.34 -14.93
C ASP A 69 5.01 0.96 -15.61
N ALA A 70 5.06 -0.10 -14.85
CA ALA A 70 5.30 -1.45 -15.39
C ALA A 70 4.23 -1.88 -16.41
N LEU A 71 4.61 -2.08 -17.68
CA LEU A 71 3.68 -2.42 -18.76
C LEU A 71 3.03 -3.80 -18.60
N ASN A 72 3.58 -4.67 -17.74
CA ASN A 72 2.97 -5.95 -17.40
C ASN A 72 1.83 -5.87 -16.37
N MET A 73 1.46 -4.67 -15.92
CA MET A 73 0.28 -4.47 -15.06
C MET A 73 -1.02 -4.73 -15.84
N GLN A 74 -2.03 -5.23 -15.13
CA GLN A 74 -3.29 -5.71 -15.74
C GLN A 74 -3.97 -4.67 -16.64
N ALA A 75 -3.95 -3.40 -16.29
CA ALA A 75 -4.56 -2.35 -17.11
C ALA A 75 -4.00 -2.30 -18.54
N ILE A 76 -2.74 -2.68 -18.73
CA ILE A 76 -2.08 -2.76 -20.03
C ILE A 76 -2.10 -4.22 -20.55
N ALA A 77 -1.58 -5.16 -19.77
CA ALA A 77 -1.36 -6.54 -20.20
C ALA A 77 -2.64 -7.30 -20.60
N ASP A 78 -3.78 -6.96 -20.01
CA ASP A 78 -5.07 -7.56 -20.34
C ASP A 78 -5.68 -7.00 -21.65
N ASN A 79 -5.19 -5.86 -22.15
CA ASN A 79 -5.83 -5.11 -23.22
C ASN A 79 -4.95 -4.89 -24.47
N PHE A 80 -3.62 -5.01 -24.32
CA PHE A 80 -2.64 -4.82 -25.40
C PHE A 80 -1.67 -5.98 -25.43
N THR A 81 -1.14 -6.29 -26.60
CA THR A 81 0.05 -7.16 -26.70
C THR A 81 1.28 -6.41 -26.20
N GLU A 82 2.32 -7.15 -25.79
CA GLU A 82 3.58 -6.57 -25.28
C GLU A 82 4.21 -5.61 -26.30
N SER A 83 4.29 -6.01 -27.57
CA SER A 83 4.84 -5.16 -28.65
C SER A 83 3.96 -3.94 -28.94
N GLU A 84 2.64 -4.08 -28.95
CA GLU A 84 1.71 -2.99 -29.17
C GLU A 84 1.80 -1.94 -28.07
N ALA A 85 1.87 -2.37 -26.79
CA ALA A 85 2.03 -1.48 -25.66
C ALA A 85 3.34 -0.67 -25.76
N VAL A 86 4.46 -1.32 -26.13
CA VAL A 86 5.75 -0.65 -26.30
C VAL A 86 5.72 0.36 -27.45
N LEU A 87 5.13 -0.01 -28.59
CA LEU A 87 5.02 0.89 -29.75
C LEU A 87 4.20 2.13 -29.40
N LYS A 88 3.01 1.96 -28.81
CA LYS A 88 2.18 3.09 -28.37
C LYS A 88 2.87 3.94 -27.31
N THR A 89 3.65 3.34 -26.41
CA THR A 89 4.46 4.04 -25.41
C THR A 89 5.46 5.01 -26.04
N PHE A 90 6.23 4.54 -27.04
CA PHE A 90 7.20 5.39 -27.71
C PHE A 90 6.54 6.44 -28.60
N ASP A 91 5.47 6.10 -29.28
CA ASP A 91 4.68 7.02 -30.10
C ASP A 91 4.09 8.15 -29.26
N ALA A 92 3.63 7.87 -28.05
CA ALA A 92 3.11 8.85 -27.10
C ALA A 92 4.18 9.84 -26.55
N GLY A 93 5.48 9.61 -26.77
CA GLY A 93 6.55 10.50 -26.30
C GLY A 93 7.30 10.03 -25.05
N VAL A 94 7.08 8.80 -24.60
CA VAL A 94 7.81 8.18 -23.48
C VAL A 94 9.17 7.66 -23.96
N ASP A 95 10.21 7.76 -23.13
CA ASP A 95 11.59 7.41 -23.50
C ASP A 95 11.98 6.01 -23.08
N ILE A 96 11.41 5.48 -22.00
CA ILE A 96 11.73 4.15 -21.44
C ILE A 96 10.45 3.36 -21.18
N ALA A 97 10.33 2.20 -21.81
CA ALA A 97 9.27 1.23 -21.54
C ALA A 97 9.71 0.28 -20.41
N LEU A 98 9.11 0.43 -19.22
CA LEU A 98 9.47 -0.37 -18.04
C LEU A 98 8.73 -1.71 -18.04
N MET A 99 9.46 -2.81 -17.86
CA MET A 99 8.91 -4.17 -17.72
C MET A 99 7.87 -4.51 -18.80
N PRO A 100 8.21 -4.39 -20.10
CA PRO A 100 7.29 -4.74 -21.18
C PRO A 100 6.91 -6.22 -21.16
N THR A 101 7.81 -7.07 -20.65
CA THR A 101 7.60 -8.50 -20.39
C THR A 101 8.31 -8.91 -19.09
N ILE A 102 7.89 -10.03 -18.49
CA ILE A 102 8.51 -10.56 -17.27
C ILE A 102 9.54 -11.61 -17.68
N LEU A 103 10.80 -11.42 -17.28
CA LEU A 103 11.91 -12.35 -17.63
C LEU A 103 12.12 -13.36 -16.50
N ARG A 104 11.57 -14.57 -16.64
CA ARG A 104 11.74 -15.69 -15.69
C ARG A 104 12.29 -16.97 -16.36
N SER A 105 12.26 -17.02 -17.68
CA SER A 105 12.64 -18.20 -18.46
C SER A 105 13.29 -17.80 -19.79
N GLU A 106 13.92 -18.75 -20.48
CA GLU A 106 14.45 -18.55 -21.83
C GLU A 106 13.35 -18.14 -22.84
N GLN A 107 12.13 -18.63 -22.65
CA GLN A 107 11.00 -18.26 -23.49
C GLN A 107 10.63 -16.77 -23.34
N ASP A 108 10.82 -16.19 -22.16
CA ASP A 108 10.54 -14.78 -21.95
C ASP A 108 11.62 -13.90 -22.60
N VAL A 109 12.87 -14.39 -22.70
CA VAL A 109 13.93 -13.73 -23.49
C VAL A 109 13.56 -13.69 -24.98
N ILE A 110 12.98 -14.77 -25.50
CA ILE A 110 12.50 -14.81 -26.90
C ILE A 110 11.37 -13.80 -27.13
N LYS A 111 10.47 -13.62 -26.17
CA LYS A 111 9.42 -12.58 -26.25
C LYS A 111 10.03 -11.17 -26.27
N LEU A 112 11.00 -10.92 -25.40
CA LEU A 112 11.69 -9.62 -25.40
C LEU A 112 12.39 -9.36 -26.73
N ASP A 113 13.07 -10.35 -27.29
CA ASP A 113 13.71 -10.26 -28.62
C ASP A 113 12.67 -9.99 -29.73
N GLN A 114 11.46 -10.55 -29.60
CA GLN A 114 10.37 -10.26 -30.54
C GLN A 114 9.91 -8.80 -30.42
N ILE A 115 9.79 -8.25 -29.21
CA ILE A 115 9.46 -6.82 -29.00
C ILE A 115 10.48 -5.93 -29.72
N PHE A 116 11.78 -6.20 -29.58
CA PHE A 116 12.82 -5.44 -30.30
C PHE A 116 12.64 -5.53 -31.83
N LYS A 117 12.36 -6.72 -32.35
CA LYS A 117 12.12 -6.93 -33.80
C LYS A 117 10.91 -6.13 -34.28
N ASP A 118 9.84 -6.11 -33.51
CA ASP A 118 8.60 -5.40 -33.84
C ASP A 118 8.80 -3.88 -33.83
N VAL A 119 9.56 -3.33 -32.86
CA VAL A 119 9.92 -1.91 -32.81
C VAL A 119 10.79 -1.54 -34.01
N ILE A 120 11.82 -2.33 -34.33
CA ILE A 120 12.69 -2.10 -35.49
C ILE A 120 11.87 -2.16 -36.80
N ALA A 121 10.93 -3.10 -36.92
CA ALA A 121 10.06 -3.19 -38.07
C ALA A 121 9.16 -1.95 -38.18
N ALA A 122 8.59 -1.48 -37.05
CA ALA A 122 7.76 -0.29 -37.03
C ALA A 122 8.51 0.98 -37.48
N VAL A 123 9.77 1.12 -37.10
CA VAL A 123 10.62 2.21 -37.59
C VAL A 123 10.86 2.08 -39.09
N LYS A 124 11.21 0.89 -39.59
CA LYS A 124 11.43 0.65 -41.03
C LYS A 124 10.18 0.89 -41.88
N ASP A 125 9.01 0.57 -41.34
CA ASP A 125 7.73 0.75 -42.02
C ASP A 125 7.15 2.17 -41.88
N GLY A 126 7.82 3.05 -41.14
CA GLY A 126 7.39 4.45 -40.89
C GLY A 126 6.22 4.60 -39.92
N ARG A 127 5.86 3.54 -39.15
CA ARG A 127 4.83 3.59 -38.10
C ARG A 127 5.33 4.26 -36.82
N LEU A 128 6.64 4.26 -36.62
CA LEU A 128 7.34 4.99 -35.55
C LEU A 128 8.52 5.73 -36.20
N SER A 129 8.69 7.02 -35.94
CA SER A 129 9.80 7.76 -36.55
C SER A 129 11.14 7.42 -35.89
N GLU A 130 12.21 7.33 -36.69
CA GLU A 130 13.57 7.15 -36.19
C GLU A 130 13.97 8.34 -35.29
N GLU A 131 13.60 9.56 -35.69
CA GLU A 131 13.82 10.80 -34.92
C GLU A 131 13.22 10.70 -33.50
N ARG A 132 12.05 10.06 -33.34
CA ARG A 132 11.44 9.86 -32.01
C ARG A 132 12.31 8.96 -31.11
N ILE A 133 12.91 7.93 -31.68
CA ILE A 133 13.85 7.04 -30.97
C ILE A 133 15.13 7.81 -30.63
N ASP A 134 15.68 8.57 -31.57
CA ASP A 134 16.90 9.35 -31.38
C ASP A 134 16.74 10.37 -30.25
N GLN A 135 15.61 11.06 -30.16
CA GLN A 135 15.29 11.98 -29.05
C GLN A 135 15.32 11.27 -27.69
N SER A 136 14.78 10.06 -27.59
CA SER A 136 14.84 9.28 -26.36
C SER A 136 16.27 8.87 -26.00
N VAL A 137 17.02 8.41 -26.98
CA VAL A 137 18.43 8.02 -26.81
C VAL A 137 19.26 9.22 -26.37
N GLU A 138 19.07 10.40 -26.99
CA GLU A 138 19.75 11.63 -26.62
C GLU A 138 19.50 12.01 -25.16
N ARG A 139 18.23 12.05 -24.70
CA ARG A 139 17.89 12.34 -23.30
C ARG A 139 18.55 11.34 -22.33
N ILE A 140 18.48 10.04 -22.65
CA ILE A 140 19.06 9.00 -21.80
C ILE A 140 20.59 9.13 -21.73
N LEU A 141 21.27 9.37 -22.86
CA LEU A 141 22.72 9.50 -22.90
C LEU A 141 23.18 10.80 -22.22
N THR A 142 22.46 11.90 -22.39
CA THR A 142 22.72 13.17 -21.72
C THR A 142 22.67 13.00 -20.21
N LEU A 143 21.60 12.44 -19.67
CA LEU A 143 21.48 12.20 -18.23
C LEU A 143 22.60 11.27 -17.71
N LYS A 144 22.93 10.22 -18.45
CA LYS A 144 24.06 9.33 -18.09
C LYS A 144 25.40 10.07 -18.05
N ALA A 145 25.62 10.99 -18.99
CA ALA A 145 26.84 11.81 -19.00
C ALA A 145 26.88 12.77 -17.81
N GLU A 146 25.78 13.48 -17.54
CA GLU A 146 25.67 14.43 -16.43
C GLU A 146 25.86 13.74 -15.06
N ARG A 147 25.36 12.53 -14.90
CA ARG A 147 25.52 11.71 -13.68
C ARG A 147 26.85 10.96 -13.62
N GLY A 148 27.78 11.18 -14.58
CA GLY A 148 29.08 10.54 -14.62
C GLY A 148 29.06 9.04 -14.93
N ILE A 149 27.91 8.48 -15.33
CA ILE A 149 27.79 7.04 -15.63
C ILE A 149 28.53 6.68 -16.91
N TRP A 150 28.56 7.61 -17.88
CA TRP A 150 29.19 7.40 -19.20
C TRP A 150 30.70 7.24 -19.13
N ASN A 151 31.38 8.00 -18.28
CA ASN A 151 32.83 8.01 -18.20
C ASN A 151 33.39 7.00 -17.17
N GLY A 152 32.54 6.16 -16.61
CA GLY A 152 32.92 5.28 -15.52
C GLY A 152 33.52 6.07 -14.37
N THR A 153 32.72 6.56 -13.45
CA THR A 153 33.26 7.04 -12.18
C THR A 153 34.04 5.87 -11.61
N THR A 154 35.36 6.01 -11.54
CA THR A 154 36.22 5.05 -10.86
C THR A 154 35.94 5.18 -9.36
N ASP A 155 34.76 4.71 -8.96
CA ASP A 155 34.49 4.46 -7.56
C ASP A 155 35.40 3.31 -7.14
N THR A 156 36.53 3.67 -6.56
CA THR A 156 37.55 2.73 -6.08
C THR A 156 37.18 2.10 -4.75
N THR A 157 36.04 2.47 -4.17
CA THR A 157 35.54 1.89 -2.91
C THR A 157 35.31 0.39 -3.09
N SER A 158 35.93 -0.42 -2.24
CA SER A 158 35.78 -1.87 -2.30
C SER A 158 34.31 -2.27 -2.07
N LEU A 159 33.88 -3.41 -2.63
CA LEU A 159 32.53 -3.95 -2.35
C LEU A 159 32.31 -4.16 -0.85
N ALA A 160 33.35 -4.58 -0.12
CA ALA A 160 33.28 -4.77 1.32
C ALA A 160 32.99 -3.46 2.06
N ASP A 161 33.64 -2.36 1.67
CA ASP A 161 33.41 -1.04 2.26
C ASP A 161 32.03 -0.50 1.91
N LYS A 162 31.56 -0.69 0.65
CA LYS A 162 30.20 -0.32 0.24
C LYS A 162 29.15 -1.07 1.05
N LEU A 163 29.34 -2.37 1.26
CA LEU A 163 28.43 -3.18 2.10
C LEU A 163 28.46 -2.74 3.56
N ALA A 164 29.66 -2.43 4.10
CA ALA A 164 29.79 -1.92 5.46
C ALA A 164 29.04 -0.57 5.63
N GLN A 165 29.23 0.36 4.70
CA GLN A 165 28.51 1.64 4.69
C GLN A 165 27.00 1.45 4.56
N ALA A 166 26.54 0.60 3.62
CA ALA A 166 25.12 0.31 3.45
C ALA A 166 24.50 -0.27 4.73
N ASN A 167 25.15 -1.23 5.38
CA ASN A 167 24.69 -1.81 6.65
C ASN A 167 24.72 -0.81 7.83
N GLN A 168 25.60 0.17 7.78
CA GLN A 168 25.67 1.23 8.79
C GLN A 168 24.53 2.25 8.64
N ILE A 169 24.08 2.53 7.41
CA ILE A 169 23.08 3.55 7.10
C ILE A 169 21.68 2.96 7.01
N VAL A 170 21.52 1.91 6.18
CA VAL A 170 20.20 1.31 5.92
C VAL A 170 19.70 0.55 7.15
N GLY A 171 18.53 0.91 7.64
CA GLY A 171 17.96 0.32 8.86
C GLY A 171 18.72 0.67 10.14
N SER A 172 19.51 1.75 10.14
CA SER A 172 20.19 2.26 11.32
C SER A 172 19.22 2.55 12.47
N PRO A 173 19.69 2.57 13.73
CA PRO A 173 18.84 2.94 14.87
C PRO A 173 18.13 4.29 14.69
N GLU A 174 18.80 5.26 14.03
CA GLU A 174 18.22 6.56 13.71
C GLU A 174 17.06 6.43 12.70
N HIS A 175 17.25 5.65 11.62
CA HIS A 175 16.20 5.41 10.61
C HIS A 175 15.01 4.67 11.22
N LYS A 176 15.25 3.64 12.04
CA LYS A 176 14.20 2.93 12.77
C LYS A 176 13.45 3.84 13.77
N ALA A 177 14.14 4.76 14.42
CA ALA A 177 13.51 5.73 15.32
C ALA A 177 12.61 6.72 14.54
N LYS A 178 13.03 7.19 13.38
CA LYS A 178 12.22 8.04 12.49
C LYS A 178 10.99 7.30 11.98
N GLU A 179 11.16 6.07 11.47
CA GLU A 179 10.07 5.20 11.01
C GLU A 179 9.05 4.99 12.14
N ARG A 180 9.51 4.69 13.34
CA ARG A 180 8.66 4.54 14.51
C ARG A 180 7.89 5.83 14.84
N ALA A 181 8.57 6.98 14.87
CA ALA A 181 7.93 8.26 15.17
C ALA A 181 6.85 8.62 14.14
N MET A 182 7.11 8.40 12.85
CA MET A 182 6.14 8.61 11.78
C MET A 182 4.93 7.68 11.93
N THR A 183 5.18 6.41 12.22
CA THR A 183 4.12 5.41 12.39
C THR A 183 3.25 5.71 13.62
N GLU A 184 3.85 6.07 14.76
CA GLU A 184 3.10 6.46 15.96
C GLU A 184 2.27 7.73 15.74
N ALA A 185 2.81 8.70 14.99
CA ALA A 185 2.08 9.92 14.61
C ALA A 185 0.89 9.64 13.69
N ALA A 186 0.99 8.61 12.84
CA ALA A 186 -0.06 8.22 11.91
C ALA A 186 -1.21 7.42 12.58
N VAL A 187 -0.99 6.78 13.74
CA VAL A 187 -2.04 5.99 14.39
C VAL A 187 -3.28 6.83 14.63
N THR A 188 -4.40 6.42 14.03
CA THR A 188 -5.67 7.15 14.07
C THR A 188 -6.69 6.40 14.91
N LEU A 189 -7.27 7.06 15.90
CA LEU A 189 -8.39 6.56 16.69
C LEU A 189 -9.70 7.13 16.11
N LEU A 190 -10.55 6.27 15.54
CA LEU A 190 -11.78 6.68 14.86
C LEU A 190 -13.04 6.54 15.74
N LYS A 191 -13.01 5.63 16.71
CA LYS A 191 -14.11 5.36 17.61
C LYS A 191 -13.59 4.96 18.98
N ASN A 192 -14.26 5.41 20.06
CA ASN A 192 -13.89 5.04 21.43
C ASN A 192 -15.09 5.15 22.37
N ASP A 193 -16.08 4.29 22.17
CA ASP A 193 -17.31 4.28 22.95
C ASP A 193 -17.00 3.97 24.41
N GLN A 194 -17.68 4.68 25.32
CA GLN A 194 -17.53 4.52 26.77
C GLN A 194 -16.09 4.55 27.28
N ARG A 195 -15.17 5.14 26.51
CA ARG A 195 -13.74 5.16 26.82
C ARG A 195 -13.14 3.76 26.96
N THR A 196 -13.48 2.86 26.07
CA THR A 196 -12.95 1.49 25.99
C THR A 196 -11.43 1.47 25.96
N LEU A 197 -10.82 2.43 25.26
CA LEU A 197 -9.37 2.61 25.19
C LEU A 197 -8.90 3.78 26.06
N PRO A 198 -7.67 3.75 26.58
CA PRO A 198 -6.70 2.66 26.48
C PRO A 198 -7.07 1.47 27.40
N PHE A 199 -6.75 0.26 26.94
CA PHE A 199 -6.87 -0.93 27.78
C PHE A 199 -6.00 -0.82 29.03
N LYS A 200 -6.53 -1.29 30.16
CA LYS A 200 -5.85 -1.29 31.48
C LYS A 200 -5.93 -2.66 32.13
N PRO A 201 -5.31 -3.69 31.55
CA PRO A 201 -5.45 -5.02 32.07
C PRO A 201 -4.86 -5.15 33.47
N LYS A 202 -5.54 -5.94 34.30
CA LYS A 202 -5.04 -6.33 35.63
C LYS A 202 -3.87 -7.32 35.47
N LYS A 203 -3.20 -7.63 36.59
CA LYS A 203 -2.20 -8.69 36.61
C LYS A 203 -2.84 -10.02 36.18
N ASN A 204 -2.10 -10.80 35.36
CA ASN A 204 -2.52 -12.09 34.82
C ASN A 204 -3.78 -12.05 33.92
N ALA A 205 -4.15 -10.90 33.38
CA ALA A 205 -5.27 -10.77 32.45
C ALA A 205 -5.02 -11.58 31.18
N ASN A 206 -6.08 -12.12 30.61
CA ASN A 206 -6.08 -12.84 29.34
C ASN A 206 -6.40 -11.86 28.20
N VAL A 207 -5.52 -11.77 27.22
CA VAL A 207 -5.69 -10.94 26.02
C VAL A 207 -5.77 -11.86 24.81
N LEU A 208 -6.88 -11.82 24.10
CA LEU A 208 -7.06 -12.55 22.85
C LEU A 208 -6.79 -11.62 21.68
N VAL A 209 -5.91 -12.05 20.78
CA VAL A 209 -5.56 -11.36 19.54
C VAL A 209 -5.98 -12.20 18.36
N ILE A 210 -6.80 -11.63 17.48
CA ILE A 210 -7.35 -12.31 16.31
C ILE A 210 -7.02 -11.50 15.07
N ALA A 211 -6.47 -12.11 14.02
CA ALA A 211 -6.18 -11.43 12.75
C ALA A 211 -6.18 -12.45 11.58
N PRO A 212 -6.22 -11.98 10.31
CA PRO A 212 -6.20 -12.89 9.16
C PRO A 212 -4.95 -13.78 9.07
N ALA A 213 -3.77 -13.28 9.44
CA ALA A 213 -2.51 -13.99 9.25
C ALA A 213 -1.73 -14.19 10.56
N THR A 214 -0.95 -15.28 10.62
CA THR A 214 -0.20 -15.69 11.82
C THR A 214 0.92 -14.69 12.15
N ASP A 215 1.63 -14.16 11.16
CA ASP A 215 2.66 -13.14 11.35
C ASP A 215 2.09 -11.87 12.00
N GLN A 216 0.85 -11.49 11.64
CA GLN A 216 0.13 -10.36 12.25
C GLN A 216 -0.14 -10.62 13.73
N THR A 217 -0.71 -11.79 14.08
CA THR A 217 -0.99 -12.14 15.48
C THR A 217 0.29 -12.32 16.29
N ASP A 218 1.34 -12.87 15.70
CA ASP A 218 2.64 -13.02 16.36
C ASP A 218 3.32 -11.68 16.65
N SER A 219 3.27 -10.74 15.70
CA SER A 219 3.75 -9.37 15.88
C SER A 219 3.01 -8.68 17.03
N MET A 220 1.69 -8.75 17.04
CA MET A 220 0.86 -8.17 18.11
C MET A 220 1.14 -8.82 19.47
N LYS A 221 1.19 -10.14 19.53
CA LYS A 221 1.50 -10.90 20.77
C LYS A 221 2.84 -10.53 21.37
N LYS A 222 3.91 -10.47 20.56
CA LYS A 222 5.25 -10.11 21.02
C LYS A 222 5.31 -8.63 21.45
N THR A 223 4.62 -7.76 20.73
CA THR A 223 4.52 -6.35 21.15
C THR A 223 3.84 -6.24 22.51
N ILE A 224 2.73 -6.94 22.75
CA ILE A 224 2.06 -6.96 24.05
C ILE A 224 3.00 -7.47 25.14
N ALA A 225 3.76 -8.54 24.87
CA ALA A 225 4.71 -9.11 25.82
C ALA A 225 5.83 -8.11 26.21
N SER A 226 6.24 -7.24 25.28
CA SER A 226 7.31 -6.24 25.49
C SER A 226 6.82 -4.93 26.14
N LEU A 227 5.51 -4.76 26.36
CA LEU A 227 4.99 -3.50 26.90
C LEU A 227 5.50 -3.24 28.34
N PRO A 228 5.94 -2.01 28.67
CA PRO A 228 6.48 -1.68 29.99
C PRO A 228 5.50 -1.93 31.15
N LYS A 229 4.21 -1.92 30.87
CA LYS A 229 3.14 -2.13 31.84
C LYS A 229 2.61 -3.57 31.89
N ASN A 230 3.24 -4.49 31.13
CA ASN A 230 2.84 -5.90 31.15
C ASN A 230 3.05 -6.48 32.56
N ARG A 231 2.00 -7.08 33.09
CA ARG A 231 1.96 -7.70 34.42
C ARG A 231 1.62 -9.17 34.31
N ASN A 232 2.43 -9.93 33.57
CA ASN A 232 2.21 -11.35 33.28
C ASN A 232 0.88 -11.59 32.56
N TRP A 233 0.54 -10.78 31.57
CA TRP A 233 -0.64 -10.99 30.75
C TRP A 233 -0.49 -12.24 29.89
N HIS A 234 -1.54 -13.04 29.81
CA HIS A 234 -1.58 -14.24 28.99
C HIS A 234 -2.15 -13.87 27.62
N VAL A 235 -1.32 -13.93 26.56
CA VAL A 235 -1.75 -13.59 25.20
C VAL A 235 -1.98 -14.86 24.41
N THR A 236 -3.23 -15.09 24.04
CA THR A 236 -3.64 -16.13 23.10
C THR A 236 -3.90 -15.54 21.73
N THR A 237 -3.70 -16.33 20.67
CA THR A 237 -3.88 -15.89 19.29
C THR A 237 -4.82 -16.82 18.55
N ALA A 238 -5.58 -16.26 17.59
CA ALA A 238 -6.37 -17.00 16.62
C ALA A 238 -6.28 -16.33 15.26
N ASN A 239 -6.40 -17.12 14.20
CA ASN A 239 -6.47 -16.61 12.84
C ASN A 239 -7.84 -16.89 12.22
N TYR A 240 -8.24 -16.07 11.26
CA TYR A 240 -9.46 -16.29 10.51
C TYR A 240 -9.26 -16.13 9.00
N SER A 241 -10.07 -16.84 8.23
CA SER A 241 -10.03 -16.87 6.76
C SER A 241 -11.41 -17.22 6.21
N ALA A 242 -11.52 -17.38 4.92
CA ALA A 242 -12.75 -17.84 4.26
C ALA A 242 -13.23 -19.24 4.72
N THR A 243 -12.34 -20.04 5.29
CA THR A 243 -12.67 -21.39 5.82
C THR A 243 -12.99 -21.39 7.32
N THR A 244 -12.92 -20.23 7.98
CA THR A 244 -13.24 -20.13 9.41
C THR A 244 -14.75 -20.30 9.62
N LEU A 245 -15.12 -21.27 10.43
CA LEU A 245 -16.51 -21.51 10.76
C LEU A 245 -17.13 -20.31 11.53
N PRO A 246 -18.41 -20.05 11.35
CA PRO A 246 -19.16 -19.11 12.19
C PRO A 246 -18.98 -19.41 13.68
N LEU A 247 -19.11 -18.40 14.54
CA LEU A 247 -18.80 -18.51 15.96
C LEU A 247 -19.64 -19.57 16.69
N ASP A 248 -20.88 -19.78 16.30
CA ASP A 248 -21.78 -20.81 16.80
C ASP A 248 -21.37 -22.25 16.43
N GLN A 249 -20.54 -22.39 15.40
CA GLN A 249 -20.01 -23.66 14.90
C GLN A 249 -18.50 -23.80 15.18
N ASN A 250 -17.90 -22.86 15.91
CA ASN A 250 -16.47 -22.85 16.24
C ASN A 250 -16.23 -22.90 17.76
N PRO A 251 -16.29 -24.10 18.38
CA PRO A 251 -16.13 -24.22 19.81
C PRO A 251 -14.74 -23.79 20.31
N THR A 252 -13.70 -23.91 19.49
CA THR A 252 -12.34 -23.49 19.85
C THR A 252 -12.26 -21.99 20.00
N LEU A 253 -12.70 -21.23 18.98
CA LEU A 253 -12.74 -19.77 19.05
C LEU A 253 -13.68 -19.30 20.16
N ARG A 254 -14.80 -19.96 20.34
CA ARG A 254 -15.74 -19.66 21.42
C ARG A 254 -15.09 -19.79 22.80
N ALA A 255 -14.38 -20.89 23.07
CA ALA A 255 -13.68 -21.09 24.34
C ALA A 255 -12.58 -20.04 24.57
N GLN A 256 -11.87 -19.60 23.51
CA GLN A 256 -10.90 -18.53 23.61
C GLN A 256 -11.55 -17.17 23.94
N LEU A 257 -12.72 -16.88 23.36
CA LEU A 257 -13.49 -15.67 23.68
C LEU A 257 -14.04 -15.69 25.10
N ASP A 258 -14.53 -16.85 25.57
CA ASP A 258 -15.04 -17.05 26.94
C ASP A 258 -13.93 -16.81 27.99
N ALA A 259 -12.69 -17.13 27.66
CA ALA A 259 -11.54 -16.96 28.54
C ALA A 259 -10.91 -15.56 28.51
N ALA A 260 -11.27 -14.72 27.53
CA ALA A 260 -10.60 -13.43 27.28
C ALA A 260 -11.15 -12.30 28.17
N ASP A 261 -10.26 -11.56 28.83
CA ASP A 261 -10.58 -10.29 29.51
C ASP A 261 -10.56 -9.10 28.55
N TYR A 262 -9.80 -9.20 27.44
CA TYR A 262 -9.64 -8.17 26.40
C TYR A 262 -9.51 -8.83 25.03
N ILE A 263 -10.13 -8.24 24.03
CA ILE A 263 -10.13 -8.78 22.66
C ILE A 263 -9.61 -7.70 21.67
N ILE A 264 -8.63 -8.08 20.84
CA ILE A 264 -8.11 -7.26 19.73
C ILE A 264 -8.40 -8.01 18.45
N VAL A 265 -9.15 -7.40 17.54
CA VAL A 265 -9.49 -7.98 16.24
C VAL A 265 -8.83 -7.17 15.13
N GLY A 266 -7.86 -7.77 14.44
CA GLY A 266 -7.24 -7.20 13.25
C GLY A 266 -8.10 -7.41 12.02
N SER A 267 -8.25 -6.37 11.18
CA SER A 267 -8.97 -6.42 9.90
C SER A 267 -8.06 -5.95 8.76
N ASN A 268 -8.03 -6.69 7.65
CA ASN A 268 -7.19 -6.40 6.50
C ASN A 268 -8.04 -6.15 5.24
N VAL A 269 -8.69 -5.00 5.20
CA VAL A 269 -9.51 -4.57 4.07
C VAL A 269 -8.67 -3.76 3.08
N ASN A 270 -8.60 -4.22 1.84
CA ASN A 270 -7.88 -3.56 0.74
C ASN A 270 -8.70 -3.48 -0.57
N THR A 271 -9.90 -4.06 -0.59
CA THR A 271 -10.84 -4.00 -1.71
C THR A 271 -12.26 -3.85 -1.20
N SER A 272 -13.18 -3.31 -2.01
CA SER A 272 -14.60 -3.19 -1.67
C SER A 272 -15.28 -4.55 -1.45
N ALA A 273 -14.84 -5.60 -2.14
CA ALA A 273 -15.35 -6.96 -1.94
C ALA A 273 -15.17 -7.45 -0.49
N LYS A 274 -14.11 -7.03 0.20
CA LYS A 274 -13.87 -7.35 1.61
C LYS A 274 -14.74 -6.56 2.59
N LEU A 275 -15.53 -5.61 2.12
CA LEU A 275 -16.52 -4.89 2.92
C LEU A 275 -17.91 -5.54 2.89
N LEU A 276 -18.12 -6.53 2.03
CA LEU A 276 -19.38 -7.24 1.96
C LEU A 276 -19.65 -8.01 3.28
N PRO A 277 -20.91 -8.04 3.76
CA PRO A 277 -21.26 -8.74 5.01
C PRO A 277 -20.89 -10.23 5.04
N THR A 278 -20.75 -10.86 3.87
CA THR A 278 -20.36 -12.26 3.71
C THR A 278 -18.83 -12.46 3.66
N ALA A 279 -18.06 -11.39 3.49
CA ALA A 279 -16.60 -11.49 3.48
C ALA A 279 -16.08 -11.88 4.89
N PRO A 280 -15.08 -12.75 5.00
CA PRO A 280 -14.51 -13.16 6.29
C PRO A 280 -14.04 -11.97 7.12
N GLU A 281 -13.49 -10.94 6.47
CA GLU A 281 -13.01 -9.70 7.08
C GLU A 281 -14.14 -8.88 7.73
N GLN A 282 -15.40 -9.18 7.40
CA GLN A 282 -16.58 -8.55 8.03
C GLN A 282 -17.36 -9.51 8.90
N ALA A 283 -17.67 -10.67 8.40
CA ALA A 283 -18.53 -11.65 9.10
C ALA A 283 -17.93 -12.11 10.43
N ILE A 284 -16.63 -12.43 10.45
CA ILE A 284 -15.96 -12.93 11.65
C ILE A 284 -15.78 -11.82 12.70
N PRO A 285 -15.19 -10.65 12.40
CA PRO A 285 -15.13 -9.53 13.35
C PRO A 285 -16.51 -9.13 13.89
N ALA A 286 -17.53 -9.00 13.04
CA ALA A 286 -18.87 -8.63 13.47
C ALA A 286 -19.47 -9.65 14.47
N SER A 287 -19.23 -10.96 14.27
CA SER A 287 -19.70 -12.00 15.20
C SER A 287 -18.98 -11.89 16.56
N ILE A 288 -17.70 -11.61 16.55
CA ILE A 288 -16.86 -11.42 17.74
C ILE A 288 -17.31 -10.18 18.52
N PHE A 289 -17.52 -9.03 17.85
CA PHE A 289 -17.96 -7.81 18.53
C PHE A 289 -19.34 -7.94 19.12
N ARG A 290 -20.29 -8.59 18.43
CA ARG A 290 -21.61 -8.91 19.00
C ARG A 290 -21.49 -9.78 20.26
N TYR A 291 -20.62 -10.78 20.23
CA TYR A 291 -20.35 -11.63 21.39
C TYR A 291 -19.70 -10.81 22.53
N ALA A 292 -18.67 -10.05 22.26
CA ALA A 292 -17.99 -9.19 23.23
C ALA A 292 -18.95 -8.19 23.90
N LYS A 293 -19.89 -7.64 23.14
CA LYS A 293 -20.94 -6.76 23.65
C LYS A 293 -21.89 -7.47 24.61
N GLN A 294 -22.28 -8.72 24.31
CA GLN A 294 -23.15 -9.55 25.19
C GLN A 294 -22.47 -9.89 26.52
N THR A 295 -21.16 -10.14 26.48
CA THR A 295 -20.36 -10.51 27.66
C THR A 295 -19.73 -9.29 28.37
N ASN A 296 -19.93 -8.06 27.85
CA ASN A 296 -19.27 -6.83 28.31
C ASN A 296 -17.74 -6.93 28.30
N THR A 297 -17.16 -7.71 27.38
CA THR A 297 -15.71 -7.86 27.22
C THR A 297 -15.15 -6.68 26.41
N PRO A 298 -14.22 -5.87 26.96
CA PRO A 298 -13.58 -4.79 26.22
C PRO A 298 -12.92 -5.30 24.94
N SER A 299 -13.28 -4.68 23.82
CA SER A 299 -12.79 -5.12 22.51
C SER A 299 -12.44 -3.91 21.62
N VAL A 300 -11.58 -4.14 20.63
CA VAL A 300 -11.14 -3.10 19.68
C VAL A 300 -10.96 -3.70 18.29
N LEU A 301 -11.42 -2.98 17.28
CA LEU A 301 -11.04 -3.22 15.89
C LEU A 301 -9.73 -2.50 15.58
N LEU A 302 -8.74 -3.25 15.10
CA LEU A 302 -7.47 -2.74 14.59
C LEU A 302 -7.47 -2.87 13.07
N SER A 303 -7.76 -1.77 12.35
CA SER A 303 -7.69 -1.73 10.89
C SER A 303 -6.25 -1.67 10.43
N LEU A 304 -5.85 -2.68 9.66
CA LEU A 304 -4.46 -2.88 9.26
C LEU A 304 -4.11 -2.11 7.99
N ARG A 305 -5.08 -1.79 7.14
CA ARG A 305 -4.86 -1.13 5.83
C ARG A 305 -5.74 0.10 5.63
N ASN A 306 -6.85 -0.10 4.91
CA ASN A 306 -7.76 0.98 4.54
C ASN A 306 -8.75 1.28 5.68
N PRO A 307 -9.24 2.51 5.79
CA PRO A 307 -10.12 2.93 6.89
C PRO A 307 -11.58 2.49 6.73
N TYR A 308 -11.93 1.85 5.62
CA TYR A 308 -13.33 1.66 5.22
C TYR A 308 -14.11 0.63 6.06
N ASP A 309 -13.43 -0.25 6.78
CA ASP A 309 -14.06 -1.21 7.69
C ASP A 309 -14.76 -0.55 8.88
N VAL A 310 -14.43 0.69 9.25
CA VAL A 310 -15.16 1.45 10.27
C VAL A 310 -16.64 1.64 9.90
N ALA A 311 -16.93 1.81 8.61
CA ALA A 311 -18.29 2.01 8.11
C ALA A 311 -19.18 0.76 8.23
N VAL A 312 -18.58 -0.43 8.34
CA VAL A 312 -19.30 -1.72 8.32
C VAL A 312 -19.14 -2.55 9.59
N GLN A 313 -18.48 -1.99 10.65
CA GLN A 313 -18.31 -2.63 11.95
C GLN A 313 -18.92 -1.80 13.10
N PRO A 314 -20.23 -1.54 13.09
CA PRO A 314 -20.88 -0.66 14.06
C PRO A 314 -20.82 -1.18 15.50
N ASP A 315 -20.74 -2.49 15.71
CA ASP A 315 -20.67 -3.12 17.05
C ASP A 315 -19.28 -3.07 17.69
N ALA A 316 -18.22 -2.72 16.94
CA ALA A 316 -16.90 -2.50 17.53
C ALA A 316 -16.94 -1.26 18.44
N PRO A 317 -16.65 -1.39 19.75
CA PRO A 317 -16.74 -0.23 20.69
C PRO A 317 -15.56 0.73 20.53
N ALA A 318 -14.45 0.29 19.97
CA ALA A 318 -13.30 1.12 19.66
C ALA A 318 -12.69 0.72 18.32
N HIS A 319 -12.13 1.70 17.60
CA HIS A 319 -11.55 1.48 16.29
C HIS A 319 -10.24 2.26 16.15
N VAL A 320 -9.15 1.54 15.97
CA VAL A 320 -7.79 2.06 15.74
C VAL A 320 -7.34 1.67 14.34
N LEU A 321 -6.74 2.61 13.61
CA LEU A 321 -6.25 2.43 12.26
C LEU A 321 -4.74 2.66 12.21
N VAL A 322 -3.99 1.79 11.52
CA VAL A 322 -2.52 1.80 11.47
C VAL A 322 -1.93 1.91 10.05
N TYR A 323 -2.75 1.94 9.00
CA TYR A 323 -2.40 2.22 7.59
C TYR A 323 -1.38 1.26 6.96
N GLY A 324 -1.33 0.06 7.40
CA GLY A 324 -0.51 -0.93 6.75
C GLY A 324 0.09 -1.95 7.70
N PHE A 325 0.41 -3.02 7.10
CA PHE A 325 1.20 -4.09 7.67
C PHE A 325 2.11 -4.59 6.55
N LYS A 326 3.22 -5.16 6.90
CA LYS A 326 4.11 -5.78 5.95
C LYS A 326 4.02 -7.29 6.12
N GLU A 327 3.50 -7.97 5.11
CA GLU A 327 3.61 -9.40 4.97
C GLU A 327 4.96 -9.72 4.30
N ASP A 328 6.01 -9.78 5.05
CA ASP A 328 7.27 -10.29 4.56
C ASP A 328 7.84 -11.27 5.60
N PRO A 329 7.66 -12.57 5.37
CA PRO A 329 8.20 -13.59 6.27
C PRO A 329 9.73 -13.57 6.34
N ASN A 330 10.40 -12.88 5.39
CA ASN A 330 11.84 -12.70 5.33
C ASN A 330 12.29 -11.26 5.61
N GLY A 331 11.37 -10.39 6.03
CA GLY A 331 11.64 -8.99 6.30
C GLY A 331 12.68 -8.78 7.40
N PRO A 332 13.34 -7.61 7.42
CA PRO A 332 14.30 -7.29 8.48
C PRO A 332 13.62 -7.31 9.86
N ASP A 333 14.41 -7.56 10.88
CA ASP A 333 13.97 -7.61 12.26
C ASP A 333 13.10 -6.42 12.62
N SER A 334 11.95 -6.70 13.22
CA SER A 334 11.06 -5.66 13.72
C SER A 334 11.56 -5.11 15.03
N GLU A 335 10.90 -4.01 15.46
CA GLU A 335 11.09 -3.45 16.79
C GLU A 335 10.93 -4.42 17.95
N ALA A 336 10.27 -5.53 17.75
CA ALA A 336 10.05 -6.57 18.76
C ALA A 336 11.15 -7.63 18.80
N GLY A 337 12.32 -7.37 18.24
CA GLY A 337 13.50 -8.23 18.25
C GLY A 337 13.24 -9.64 17.74
N ASN A 338 14.01 -10.12 16.78
CA ASN A 338 13.88 -11.45 16.17
C ASN A 338 12.49 -11.80 15.58
N LEU A 339 11.60 -10.80 15.45
CA LEU A 339 10.41 -10.94 14.65
C LEU A 339 10.75 -10.59 13.22
N LYS A 340 10.66 -11.56 12.38
CA LYS A 340 10.37 -11.37 10.95
C LYS A 340 9.01 -10.70 10.89
N SER A 341 8.97 -9.39 10.74
CA SER A 341 7.77 -8.65 11.04
C SER A 341 7.20 -7.94 9.88
N ALA A 342 6.01 -7.79 10.12
CA ALA A 342 5.03 -6.93 9.51
C ALA A 342 5.31 -5.39 9.60
N GLY A 343 6.52 -4.93 9.89
CA GLY A 343 6.85 -3.51 10.03
C GLY A 343 6.31 -2.85 11.32
N PRO A 344 6.50 -1.53 11.49
CA PRO A 344 6.22 -0.83 12.74
C PRO A 344 4.73 -0.52 13.01
N ASN A 345 3.85 -0.70 12.02
CA ASN A 345 2.44 -0.30 12.09
C ASN A 345 1.65 -1.08 13.14
N LEU A 346 1.75 -2.42 13.11
CA LEU A 346 1.09 -3.27 14.11
C LEU A 346 1.59 -3.01 15.53
N PRO A 347 2.92 -2.97 15.78
CA PRO A 347 3.45 -2.55 17.06
C PRO A 347 2.94 -1.19 17.54
N ALA A 348 2.85 -0.20 16.65
CA ALA A 348 2.34 1.13 17.02
C ALA A 348 0.86 1.08 17.43
N GLY A 349 0.01 0.35 16.68
CA GLY A 349 -1.38 0.15 17.05
C GLY A 349 -1.55 -0.51 18.42
N ILE A 350 -0.78 -1.54 18.71
CA ILE A 350 -0.79 -2.20 20.02
C ILE A 350 -0.33 -1.24 21.13
N ARG A 351 0.77 -0.51 20.93
CA ARG A 351 1.22 0.50 21.92
C ARG A 351 0.15 1.57 22.18
N ALA A 352 -0.55 2.02 21.14
CA ALA A 352 -1.68 2.92 21.28
C ALA A 352 -2.82 2.28 22.08
N ILE A 353 -3.28 1.08 21.72
CA ILE A 353 -4.37 0.36 22.41
C ILE A 353 -4.09 0.23 23.92
N PHE A 354 -2.85 -0.01 24.33
CA PHE A 354 -2.46 -0.10 25.75
C PHE A 354 -1.99 1.22 26.37
N GLY A 355 -2.13 2.33 25.66
CA GLY A 355 -1.89 3.67 26.20
C GLY A 355 -0.42 4.01 26.46
N THR A 356 0.50 3.46 25.66
CA THR A 356 1.93 3.80 25.71
C THR A 356 2.16 5.22 25.20
N PHE A 357 1.39 5.63 24.19
CA PHE A 357 1.30 7.01 23.71
C PHE A 357 -0.15 7.35 23.36
N LYS A 358 -0.41 8.61 23.07
CA LYS A 358 -1.74 9.11 22.72
C LYS A 358 -1.87 9.22 21.20
N PRO A 359 -2.88 8.61 20.56
CA PRO A 359 -3.13 8.78 19.13
C PRO A 359 -3.28 10.26 18.76
N GLN A 360 -2.69 10.67 17.64
CA GLN A 360 -2.72 12.02 17.09
C GLN A 360 -3.12 12.04 15.62
N GLY A 361 -3.07 10.89 14.95
CA GLY A 361 -3.40 10.75 13.56
C GLY A 361 -4.85 11.13 13.26
N THR A 362 -5.08 11.57 12.03
CA THR A 362 -6.39 11.87 11.47
C THR A 362 -6.55 11.14 10.14
N LEU A 363 -7.79 10.98 9.67
CA LEU A 363 -8.07 10.34 8.38
C LEU A 363 -7.42 11.13 7.24
N PRO A 364 -6.66 10.47 6.36
CA PRO A 364 -6.10 11.09 5.15
C PRO A 364 -7.05 11.10 3.96
N VAL A 365 -8.24 10.53 4.12
CA VAL A 365 -9.29 10.42 3.09
C VAL A 365 -10.67 10.45 3.74
N ASP A 366 -11.69 10.77 2.95
CA ASP A 366 -13.08 10.56 3.33
C ASP A 366 -13.40 9.06 3.41
N VAL A 367 -14.30 8.70 4.31
CA VAL A 367 -14.86 7.35 4.41
C VAL A 367 -16.34 7.42 4.05
N PRO A 368 -16.73 7.05 2.82
CA PRO A 368 -18.13 7.01 2.41
C PRO A 368 -18.92 5.93 3.15
N VAL A 369 -20.22 6.12 3.23
CA VAL A 369 -21.14 5.06 3.67
C VAL A 369 -21.10 3.91 2.66
N PHE A 370 -20.89 2.69 3.15
CA PHE A 370 -20.93 1.48 2.31
C PHE A 370 -22.27 0.76 2.53
N GLN A 371 -23.08 0.67 1.48
CA GLN A 371 -24.41 0.08 1.53
C GLN A 371 -24.71 -0.70 0.26
N ASN A 372 -25.36 -1.85 0.38
CA ASN A 372 -25.72 -2.73 -0.75
C ASN A 372 -24.54 -3.09 -1.67
N GLY A 373 -23.33 -3.20 -1.11
CA GLY A 373 -22.13 -3.59 -1.84
C GLY A 373 -21.41 -2.46 -2.58
N VAL A 374 -21.83 -1.21 -2.41
CA VAL A 374 -21.24 -0.04 -3.06
C VAL A 374 -21.03 1.10 -2.07
N PHE A 375 -20.09 1.97 -2.36
CA PHE A 375 -19.94 3.24 -1.67
C PHE A 375 -20.97 4.24 -2.20
N THR A 376 -21.58 5.01 -1.29
CA THR A 376 -22.53 6.07 -1.60
C THR A 376 -21.85 7.44 -1.57
N ASP A 377 -22.57 8.48 -2.02
CA ASP A 377 -22.10 9.88 -1.94
C ASP A 377 -22.18 10.46 -0.51
N GLN A 378 -22.81 9.74 0.43
CA GLN A 378 -22.87 10.16 1.83
C GLN A 378 -21.59 9.77 2.56
N LEU A 379 -21.06 10.67 3.38
CA LEU A 379 -19.87 10.40 4.19
C LEU A 379 -20.26 9.80 5.53
N HIS A 380 -19.55 8.75 5.93
CA HIS A 380 -19.56 8.18 7.29
C HIS A 380 -18.59 8.93 8.20
N LEU A 381 -17.40 9.23 7.69
CA LEU A 381 -16.36 10.06 8.32
C LEU A 381 -15.70 10.94 7.25
N GLU A 382 -15.22 12.11 7.65
CA GLU A 382 -14.59 13.08 6.77
C GLU A 382 -13.06 13.03 6.86
N PHE A 383 -12.40 13.50 5.81
CA PHE A 383 -10.98 13.82 5.86
C PHE A 383 -10.64 14.67 7.08
N GLY A 384 -9.62 14.28 7.83
CA GLY A 384 -9.21 14.98 9.04
C GLY A 384 -9.88 14.49 10.33
N ASP A 385 -10.89 13.62 10.26
CA ASP A 385 -11.51 13.01 11.43
C ASP A 385 -10.51 12.15 12.22
N GLY A 386 -10.63 12.19 13.53
CA GLY A 386 -9.82 11.40 14.46
C GLY A 386 -9.93 11.90 15.89
N PHE A 387 -9.79 10.99 16.83
CA PHE A 387 -9.79 11.34 18.27
C PHE A 387 -8.37 11.69 18.71
N LYS A 388 -8.18 12.88 19.24
CA LYS A 388 -6.91 13.27 19.86
C LYS A 388 -6.95 13.01 21.36
N ASN A 389 -5.88 12.45 21.91
CA ASN A 389 -5.77 12.19 23.35
C ASN A 389 -6.94 11.36 23.94
N TRP A 390 -7.45 10.36 23.21
CA TRP A 390 -8.57 9.50 23.62
C TRP A 390 -9.93 10.22 23.73
N LYS A 391 -10.02 11.46 23.26
CA LYS A 391 -11.23 12.28 23.27
C LYS A 391 -11.55 12.75 21.85
N LYS A 392 -12.85 12.88 21.54
CA LYS A 392 -13.33 13.51 20.31
C LYS A 392 -13.11 15.02 20.41
#